data_f2556815407a60c077e65f9882cc32e7
#
_entry.id   f2556815407a60c077e65f9882cc32e7
#
_cell.length_a   1.000
_cell.length_b   1.000
_cell.length_c   1.000
_cell.angle_alpha   90.00
_cell.angle_beta   90.00
_cell.angle_gamma   90.00
#
_symmetry.space_group_name_H-M   'P 1'
#
loop_
_entity.id
_entity.type
_entity.pdbx_description
1 polymer ?
#
loop_
_entity_poly.entity_id
_entity_poly.type
_entity_poly.pdbx_seq_one_letter_code
_entity_poly.pdbx_strand_id
1 'polypeptide(L)'
;MISVTGIGIISAIGNNTTETVTSLRLGRSGIGEVRYLNTVHHSLPVGEVKMSNDELRTLLHIPAGTFASRTTLLGVHALRQAIADAGLSVGEISARRSVLISGTTVGDMDVVGHSNVIPQWSLGRETRDMATLCGLDVEVCTVSTACSSSLNAIILGCEMLRNGEADIVIAGGTEALSLLHFNGFRSLMILDSHPCRPFDATRAGLNLGEGAAYVVLQRSSEAGHTRAFIKGYANRCDAFHQTATSANAEGAYLAMTGALRMAGLQPADIDYVNAHGTATPDNDLSESRAIRRVYGKLDLPISSTKGMTGHTTSASGSIETVLCILAMENGFIPPNVGWHEPMNEGILPYVGKDTVSLENVMCNAFGFGGNDSSLVICRSGEEGTLRKTAGHSGRGEADEHCGRDEADGHGGKTCEETARHSVGEIVSDVTIDNVEQLKDVGAFIPPMAARRMCKLMKAAMLTSLRALRESGLETPDAIVTATAYGMRENSVKMLNDLLEYGEETMSPTLFMQSTHNTIGSAIAIQTKCHGYNITYTQGEKSFEWALRDARRLISTGQAENVLVGWHDETDDGGIFSRSLILRK
;
A
#
# COMPACT_ATOMS: atom_id res chain seq x y z
N MET A 1 11.69 -17.97 -1.65
CA MET A 1 11.70 -16.69 -2.34
C MET A 1 10.44 -16.57 -3.20
N ILE A 2 9.96 -15.36 -3.45
CA ILE A 2 8.76 -15.13 -4.27
C ILE A 2 9.17 -14.52 -5.60
N SER A 3 8.75 -15.15 -6.69
CA SER A 3 8.99 -14.71 -8.06
C SER A 3 7.85 -13.79 -8.52
N VAL A 4 8.20 -12.71 -9.19
CA VAL A 4 7.29 -11.92 -10.03
C VAL A 4 7.35 -12.55 -11.42
N THR A 5 6.27 -13.20 -11.84
CA THR A 5 6.21 -13.94 -13.11
C THR A 5 5.53 -13.16 -14.23
N GLY A 6 4.77 -12.12 -13.88
CA GLY A 6 4.14 -11.24 -14.85
C GLY A 6 3.86 -9.86 -14.27
N ILE A 7 3.87 -8.85 -15.12
CA ILE A 7 3.58 -7.44 -14.77
C ILE A 7 2.65 -6.81 -15.79
N GLY A 8 1.79 -5.92 -15.32
CA GLY A 8 0.95 -5.08 -16.18
C GLY A 8 0.81 -3.70 -15.60
N ILE A 9 0.74 -2.67 -16.46
CA ILE A 9 0.74 -1.27 -16.06
C ILE A 9 -0.02 -0.40 -17.05
N ILE A 10 -0.72 0.60 -16.52
CA ILE A 10 -1.23 1.76 -17.24
C ILE A 10 -1.11 2.98 -16.32
N SER A 11 -0.57 4.08 -16.84
CA SER A 11 -0.40 5.33 -16.11
C SER A 11 -0.32 6.53 -17.04
N ALA A 12 -0.12 7.71 -16.50
CA ALA A 12 0.04 8.95 -17.29
C ALA A 12 1.19 8.90 -18.30
N ILE A 13 2.17 7.99 -18.13
CA ILE A 13 3.39 7.90 -18.95
C ILE A 13 3.42 6.70 -19.91
N GLY A 14 2.36 5.90 -19.95
CA GLY A 14 2.25 4.78 -20.89
C GLY A 14 1.10 3.84 -20.56
N ASN A 15 0.57 3.20 -21.61
CA ASN A 15 -0.55 2.26 -21.52
C ASN A 15 -0.09 0.80 -21.39
N ASN A 16 1.21 0.56 -21.44
CA ASN A 16 1.86 -0.75 -21.34
C ASN A 16 3.33 -0.59 -20.93
N THR A 17 4.01 -1.71 -20.70
CA THR A 17 5.40 -1.74 -20.26
C THR A 17 6.36 -1.09 -21.26
N THR A 18 6.15 -1.26 -22.58
CA THR A 18 7.03 -0.71 -23.63
C THR A 18 6.96 0.82 -23.68
N GLU A 19 5.75 1.39 -23.67
CA GLU A 19 5.56 2.84 -23.64
C GLU A 19 6.09 3.44 -22.34
N THR A 20 5.88 2.76 -21.22
CA THR A 20 6.38 3.15 -19.92
C THR A 20 7.90 3.21 -19.87
N VAL A 21 8.62 2.17 -20.35
CA VAL A 21 10.09 2.16 -20.43
C VAL A 21 10.60 3.32 -21.27
N THR A 22 9.95 3.57 -22.42
CA THR A 22 10.32 4.68 -23.30
C THR A 22 10.20 6.03 -22.58
N SER A 23 9.12 6.26 -21.87
CA SER A 23 8.88 7.50 -21.12
C SER A 23 9.84 7.66 -19.94
N LEU A 24 10.13 6.57 -19.20
CA LEU A 24 11.08 6.57 -18.08
C LEU A 24 12.49 6.96 -18.55
N ARG A 25 12.99 6.33 -19.62
CA ARG A 25 14.33 6.63 -20.17
C ARG A 25 14.49 8.07 -20.64
N LEU A 26 13.42 8.63 -21.21
CA LEU A 26 13.40 10.01 -21.69
C LEU A 26 13.18 11.03 -20.56
N GLY A 27 12.78 10.59 -19.35
CA GLY A 27 12.33 11.49 -18.28
C GLY A 27 11.07 12.27 -18.70
N ARG A 28 10.17 11.64 -19.48
CA ARG A 28 8.96 12.28 -19.97
C ARG A 28 7.89 12.31 -18.90
N SER A 29 7.47 13.51 -18.48
CA SER A 29 6.33 13.68 -17.60
C SER A 29 5.01 13.50 -18.33
N GLY A 30 4.07 12.78 -17.70
CA GLY A 30 2.68 12.69 -18.12
C GLY A 30 1.76 13.70 -17.43
N ILE A 31 2.31 14.51 -16.51
CA ILE A 31 1.56 15.56 -15.81
C ILE A 31 1.23 16.71 -16.77
N GLY A 32 0.01 17.14 -16.80
CA GLY A 32 -0.45 18.22 -17.67
C GLY A 32 -1.88 18.65 -17.35
N GLU A 33 -2.49 19.36 -18.28
CA GLU A 33 -3.86 19.86 -18.14
C GLU A 33 -4.87 18.73 -17.94
N VAL A 34 -5.89 18.98 -17.12
CA VAL A 34 -7.03 18.09 -16.89
C VAL A 34 -7.85 17.95 -18.19
N ARG A 35 -8.13 16.72 -18.61
CA ARG A 35 -8.88 16.41 -19.83
C ARG A 35 -10.13 15.57 -19.60
N TYR A 36 -10.04 14.59 -18.71
CA TYR A 36 -11.10 13.59 -18.51
C TYR A 36 -11.83 13.76 -17.17
N LEU A 37 -11.15 14.29 -16.13
CA LEU A 37 -11.82 14.64 -14.89
C LEU A 37 -12.67 15.90 -15.09
N ASN A 38 -13.97 15.79 -14.86
CA ASN A 38 -14.90 16.92 -14.96
C ASN A 38 -14.82 17.79 -13.68
N THR A 39 -13.87 18.73 -13.64
CA THR A 39 -13.62 19.65 -12.51
C THR A 39 -13.62 21.10 -12.99
N VAL A 40 -13.93 22.05 -12.10
CA VAL A 40 -13.79 23.49 -12.37
C VAL A 40 -12.34 23.99 -12.22
N HIS A 41 -11.46 23.18 -11.66
CA HIS A 41 -10.07 23.56 -11.33
C HIS A 41 -9.07 23.17 -12.42
N HIS A 42 -9.31 23.59 -13.66
CA HIS A 42 -8.47 23.26 -14.83
C HIS A 42 -7.01 23.71 -14.73
N SER A 43 -6.70 24.67 -13.86
CA SER A 43 -5.34 25.20 -13.66
C SER A 43 -4.42 24.28 -12.84
N LEU A 44 -4.96 23.26 -12.18
CA LEU A 44 -4.17 22.30 -11.40
C LEU A 44 -3.79 21.11 -12.28
N PRO A 45 -2.50 20.92 -12.57
CA PRO A 45 -2.07 19.83 -13.45
C PRO A 45 -2.22 18.46 -12.77
N VAL A 46 -2.52 17.44 -13.58
CA VAL A 46 -2.72 16.05 -13.14
C VAL A 46 -2.02 15.05 -14.06
N GLY A 47 -1.74 13.88 -13.53
CA GLY A 47 -1.22 12.73 -14.29
C GLY A 47 -2.35 11.82 -14.76
N GLU A 48 -3.18 12.25 -15.73
CA GLU A 48 -4.21 11.40 -16.31
C GLU A 48 -3.65 10.37 -17.29
N VAL A 49 -4.24 9.18 -17.31
CA VAL A 49 -4.08 8.21 -18.41
C VAL A 49 -4.64 8.80 -19.69
N LYS A 50 -3.87 8.71 -20.78
CA LYS A 50 -4.17 9.42 -22.05
C LYS A 50 -5.21 8.67 -22.92
N MET A 51 -6.20 8.05 -22.26
CA MET A 51 -7.32 7.36 -22.88
C MET A 51 -8.63 7.71 -22.17
N SER A 52 -9.67 7.96 -22.93
CA SER A 52 -11.03 8.12 -22.43
C SER A 52 -11.64 6.79 -21.96
N ASN A 53 -12.74 6.85 -21.22
CA ASN A 53 -13.47 5.64 -20.82
C ASN A 53 -14.00 4.85 -22.03
N ASP A 54 -14.42 5.52 -23.11
CA ASP A 54 -14.92 4.86 -24.32
C ASP A 54 -13.80 4.15 -25.08
N GLU A 55 -12.62 4.76 -25.16
CA GLU A 55 -11.42 4.11 -25.74
C GLU A 55 -11.00 2.89 -24.92
N LEU A 56 -10.98 3.00 -23.59
CA LEU A 56 -10.68 1.88 -22.70
C LEU A 56 -11.71 0.75 -22.85
N ARG A 57 -13.01 1.06 -22.88
CA ARG A 57 -14.09 0.08 -23.10
C ARG A 57 -13.94 -0.65 -24.43
N THR A 58 -13.62 0.10 -25.48
CA THR A 58 -13.40 -0.45 -26.83
C THR A 58 -12.20 -1.39 -26.84
N LEU A 59 -11.07 -0.95 -26.26
CA LEU A 59 -9.83 -1.73 -26.15
C LEU A 59 -10.04 -3.03 -25.36
N LEU A 60 -10.81 -2.96 -24.29
CA LEU A 60 -11.08 -4.07 -23.38
C LEU A 60 -12.24 -4.97 -23.84
N HIS A 61 -12.91 -4.63 -24.94
CA HIS A 61 -14.10 -5.33 -25.45
C HIS A 61 -15.20 -5.48 -24.39
N ILE A 62 -15.44 -4.42 -23.57
CA ILE A 62 -16.47 -4.42 -22.55
C ILE A 62 -17.81 -4.10 -23.22
N PRO A 63 -18.84 -4.99 -23.12
CA PRO A 63 -20.13 -4.80 -23.75
C PRO A 63 -20.82 -3.49 -23.33
N ALA A 64 -21.54 -2.89 -24.26
CA ALA A 64 -22.40 -1.74 -23.95
C ALA A 64 -23.41 -2.12 -22.86
N GLY A 65 -23.63 -1.21 -21.89
CA GLY A 65 -24.52 -1.45 -20.75
C GLY A 65 -23.91 -2.22 -19.57
N THR A 66 -22.71 -2.79 -19.70
CA THR A 66 -21.98 -3.33 -18.56
C THR A 66 -21.42 -2.19 -17.71
N PHE A 67 -21.75 -2.17 -16.43
CA PHE A 67 -21.17 -1.19 -15.51
C PHE A 67 -19.66 -1.46 -15.36
N ALA A 68 -18.86 -0.43 -15.51
CA ALA A 68 -17.45 -0.40 -15.14
C ALA A 68 -17.02 1.05 -14.94
N SER A 69 -16.57 1.38 -13.75
CA SER A 69 -15.97 2.68 -13.43
C SER A 69 -14.63 2.86 -14.15
N ARG A 70 -14.08 4.06 -14.17
CA ARG A 70 -12.73 4.30 -14.69
C ARG A 70 -11.70 3.51 -13.90
N THR A 71 -11.82 3.49 -12.56
CA THR A 71 -10.98 2.67 -11.67
C THR A 71 -10.99 1.20 -12.09
N THR A 72 -12.17 0.62 -12.33
CA THR A 72 -12.32 -0.76 -12.83
C THR A 72 -11.70 -0.94 -14.21
N LEU A 73 -11.90 -0.01 -15.16
CA LEU A 73 -11.34 -0.10 -16.51
C LEU A 73 -9.81 -0.12 -16.51
N LEU A 74 -9.18 0.79 -15.76
CA LEU A 74 -7.73 0.84 -15.60
C LEU A 74 -7.19 -0.45 -14.98
N GLY A 75 -7.86 -0.93 -13.93
CA GLY A 75 -7.50 -2.17 -13.26
C GLY A 75 -7.58 -3.40 -14.17
N VAL A 76 -8.69 -3.57 -14.93
CA VAL A 76 -8.85 -4.66 -15.91
C VAL A 76 -7.75 -4.63 -16.96
N HIS A 77 -7.38 -3.43 -17.45
CA HIS A 77 -6.33 -3.28 -18.45
C HIS A 77 -4.98 -3.77 -17.92
N ALA A 78 -4.54 -3.31 -16.76
CA ALA A 78 -3.29 -3.73 -16.16
C ALA A 78 -3.31 -5.22 -15.73
N LEU A 79 -4.43 -5.70 -15.21
CA LEU A 79 -4.61 -7.09 -14.79
C LEU A 79 -4.46 -8.07 -15.97
N ARG A 80 -5.11 -7.79 -17.10
CA ARG A 80 -4.99 -8.63 -18.31
C ARG A 80 -3.56 -8.63 -18.85
N GLN A 81 -2.86 -7.51 -18.81
CA GLN A 81 -1.44 -7.45 -19.19
C GLN A 81 -0.59 -8.35 -18.28
N ALA A 82 -0.76 -8.26 -16.94
CA ALA A 82 0.01 -9.04 -15.99
C ALA A 82 -0.20 -10.56 -16.18
N ILE A 83 -1.44 -10.98 -16.40
CA ILE A 83 -1.78 -12.40 -16.66
C ILE A 83 -1.14 -12.88 -17.97
N ALA A 84 -1.26 -12.08 -19.04
CA ALA A 84 -0.67 -12.42 -20.34
C ALA A 84 0.86 -12.48 -20.28
N ASP A 85 1.50 -11.54 -19.56
CA ASP A 85 2.95 -11.47 -19.37
C ASP A 85 3.47 -12.66 -18.55
N ALA A 86 2.68 -13.16 -17.58
CA ALA A 86 3.00 -14.38 -16.84
C ALA A 86 2.87 -15.67 -17.68
N GLY A 87 2.32 -15.58 -18.88
CA GLY A 87 2.05 -16.74 -19.75
C GLY A 87 0.98 -17.68 -19.18
N LEU A 88 0.12 -17.19 -18.29
CA LEU A 88 -0.94 -17.98 -17.65
C LEU A 88 -2.28 -17.77 -18.37
N SER A 89 -3.04 -18.83 -18.50
CA SER A 89 -4.44 -18.76 -18.92
C SER A 89 -5.35 -18.51 -17.70
N VAL A 90 -6.51 -17.91 -17.93
CA VAL A 90 -7.56 -17.75 -16.91
C VAL A 90 -7.95 -19.09 -16.29
N GLY A 91 -8.03 -20.17 -17.12
CA GLY A 91 -8.36 -21.51 -16.64
C GLY A 91 -7.32 -22.08 -15.69
N GLU A 92 -6.01 -21.87 -15.97
CA GLU A 92 -4.94 -22.32 -15.07
C GLU A 92 -4.97 -21.58 -13.75
N ILE A 93 -5.26 -20.26 -13.76
CA ILE A 93 -5.39 -19.46 -12.55
C ILE A 93 -6.58 -19.94 -11.72
N SER A 94 -7.75 -20.10 -12.34
CA SER A 94 -8.98 -20.53 -11.65
C SER A 94 -8.94 -21.99 -11.15
N ALA A 95 -8.08 -22.84 -11.73
CA ALA A 95 -7.91 -24.23 -11.30
C ALA A 95 -6.99 -24.40 -10.08
N ARG A 96 -6.29 -23.34 -9.65
CA ARG A 96 -5.38 -23.35 -8.50
C ARG A 96 -5.95 -22.51 -7.35
N ARG A 97 -5.32 -22.62 -6.17
CA ARG A 97 -5.61 -21.70 -5.06
C ARG A 97 -5.05 -20.33 -5.39
N SER A 98 -5.84 -19.55 -6.10
CA SER A 98 -5.45 -18.24 -6.60
C SER A 98 -6.22 -17.12 -5.92
N VAL A 99 -5.56 -15.99 -5.72
CA VAL A 99 -6.14 -14.82 -5.05
C VAL A 99 -5.82 -13.56 -5.86
N LEU A 100 -6.82 -12.70 -6.06
CA LEU A 100 -6.64 -11.33 -6.53
C LEU A 100 -6.68 -10.38 -5.33
N ILE A 101 -5.60 -9.64 -5.10
CA ILE A 101 -5.49 -8.65 -4.02
C ILE A 101 -5.31 -7.27 -4.64
N SER A 102 -6.23 -6.35 -4.36
CA SER A 102 -6.18 -4.99 -4.88
C SER A 102 -6.13 -3.94 -3.78
N GLY A 103 -5.25 -2.96 -3.94
CA GLY A 103 -5.22 -1.76 -3.12
C GLY A 103 -6.09 -0.66 -3.71
N THR A 104 -6.93 -0.02 -2.89
CA THR A 104 -7.71 1.15 -3.27
C THR A 104 -7.86 2.11 -2.09
N THR A 105 -8.03 3.40 -2.38
CA THR A 105 -8.33 4.42 -1.36
C THR A 105 -9.81 4.72 -1.30
N VAL A 106 -10.48 4.86 -2.45
CA VAL A 106 -11.88 5.27 -2.55
C VAL A 106 -12.72 4.39 -3.49
N GLY A 107 -12.13 3.36 -4.11
CA GLY A 107 -12.84 2.47 -5.02
C GLY A 107 -13.43 3.19 -6.23
N ASP A 108 -14.71 2.90 -6.52
CA ASP A 108 -15.44 3.42 -7.68
C ASP A 108 -15.97 4.87 -7.52
N MET A 109 -15.36 5.71 -6.67
CA MET A 109 -15.83 7.08 -6.45
C MET A 109 -15.64 8.02 -7.66
N ASP A 110 -14.93 7.58 -8.69
CA ASP A 110 -14.83 8.28 -9.97
C ASP A 110 -16.17 8.40 -10.72
N VAL A 111 -17.18 7.59 -10.37
CA VAL A 111 -18.52 7.69 -10.96
C VAL A 111 -19.30 8.92 -10.47
N VAL A 112 -18.92 9.49 -9.33
CA VAL A 112 -19.54 10.72 -8.81
C VAL A 112 -19.13 11.90 -9.67
N GLY A 113 -20.12 12.70 -10.10
CA GLY A 113 -19.94 13.80 -11.06
C GLY A 113 -20.21 13.41 -12.51
N HIS A 114 -20.23 12.12 -12.86
CA HIS A 114 -20.78 11.61 -14.11
C HIS A 114 -22.26 11.22 -13.98
N SER A 115 -22.67 10.83 -12.78
CA SER A 115 -24.07 10.67 -12.37
C SER A 115 -24.26 11.37 -11.04
N ASN A 116 -25.37 12.09 -10.84
CA ASN A 116 -25.71 12.71 -9.55
C ASN A 116 -26.15 11.66 -8.51
N VAL A 117 -25.59 10.46 -8.58
CA VAL A 117 -25.92 9.33 -7.70
C VAL A 117 -24.68 9.02 -6.85
N ILE A 118 -24.86 9.11 -5.53
CA ILE A 118 -23.84 8.65 -4.58
C ILE A 118 -23.89 7.13 -4.52
N PRO A 119 -22.77 6.45 -4.78
CA PRO A 119 -22.73 5.00 -4.68
C PRO A 119 -23.12 4.50 -3.29
N GLN A 120 -24.00 3.50 -3.23
CA GLN A 120 -24.45 2.88 -1.98
C GLN A 120 -23.99 1.42 -1.83
N TRP A 121 -23.10 0.95 -2.71
CA TRP A 121 -22.55 -0.40 -2.62
C TRP A 121 -21.44 -0.52 -1.58
N SER A 122 -21.20 -1.76 -1.15
CA SER A 122 -20.11 -2.08 -0.25
C SER A 122 -18.74 -1.90 -0.92
N LEU A 123 -17.74 -1.61 -0.10
CA LEU A 123 -16.34 -1.49 -0.54
C LEU A 123 -15.82 -2.79 -1.20
N GLY A 124 -14.80 -2.66 -2.04
CA GLY A 124 -14.19 -3.79 -2.75
C GLY A 124 -15.02 -4.30 -3.94
N ARG A 125 -16.02 -3.53 -4.37
CA ARG A 125 -16.80 -3.86 -5.57
C ARG A 125 -15.92 -3.83 -6.82
N GLU A 126 -15.11 -2.81 -6.99
CA GLU A 126 -14.18 -2.64 -8.11
C GLU A 126 -13.27 -3.87 -8.29
N THR A 127 -12.79 -4.46 -7.19
CA THR A 127 -11.95 -5.67 -7.25
C THR A 127 -12.75 -6.90 -7.72
N ARG A 128 -13.99 -7.05 -7.27
CA ARG A 128 -14.90 -8.11 -7.74
C ARG A 128 -15.27 -7.93 -9.21
N ASP A 129 -15.56 -6.69 -9.61
CA ASP A 129 -15.91 -6.37 -11.00
C ASP A 129 -14.72 -6.61 -11.93
N MET A 130 -13.49 -6.27 -11.52
CA MET A 130 -12.26 -6.61 -12.25
C MET A 130 -12.07 -8.12 -12.44
N ALA A 131 -12.23 -8.91 -11.38
CA ALA A 131 -12.15 -10.37 -11.45
C ALA A 131 -13.18 -10.91 -12.46
N THR A 132 -14.43 -10.47 -12.35
CA THR A 132 -15.53 -10.86 -13.24
C THR A 132 -15.24 -10.50 -14.70
N LEU A 133 -14.81 -9.25 -14.98
CA LEU A 133 -14.50 -8.78 -16.33
C LEU A 133 -13.26 -9.44 -16.95
N CYS A 134 -12.37 -9.98 -16.12
CA CYS A 134 -11.25 -10.81 -16.56
C CYS A 134 -11.60 -12.30 -16.66
N GLY A 135 -12.80 -12.71 -16.26
CA GLY A 135 -13.24 -14.11 -16.26
C GLY A 135 -12.55 -14.97 -15.19
N LEU A 136 -12.01 -14.34 -14.14
CA LEU A 136 -11.30 -15.02 -13.05
C LEU A 136 -12.31 -15.55 -12.01
N ASP A 137 -12.26 -16.83 -11.74
CA ASP A 137 -12.94 -17.46 -10.60
C ASP A 137 -11.90 -17.70 -9.49
N VAL A 138 -11.66 -16.68 -8.70
CA VAL A 138 -10.63 -16.65 -7.67
C VAL A 138 -11.15 -15.96 -6.40
N GLU A 139 -10.51 -16.22 -5.27
CA GLU A 139 -10.75 -15.45 -4.07
C GLU A 139 -10.29 -13.99 -4.30
N VAL A 140 -11.08 -13.02 -3.82
CA VAL A 140 -10.76 -11.60 -3.97
C VAL A 140 -10.61 -10.91 -2.62
N CYS A 141 -9.64 -10.03 -2.53
CA CYS A 141 -9.33 -9.25 -1.34
C CYS A 141 -9.05 -7.80 -1.72
N THR A 142 -9.60 -6.87 -0.96
CA THR A 142 -9.31 -5.44 -1.12
C THR A 142 -8.74 -4.90 0.18
N VAL A 143 -7.63 -4.16 0.08
CA VAL A 143 -6.96 -3.53 1.21
C VAL A 143 -6.86 -2.02 1.01
N SER A 144 -6.92 -1.27 2.13
CA SER A 144 -6.81 0.18 2.12
C SER A 144 -5.87 0.65 3.23
N THR A 145 -4.72 1.16 2.82
CA THR A 145 -3.69 1.77 3.69
C THR A 145 -3.22 3.09 3.08
N ALA A 146 -4.17 3.87 2.56
CA ALA A 146 -3.92 5.10 1.82
C ALA A 146 -2.91 4.89 0.66
N CYS A 147 -1.84 5.70 0.56
CA CYS A 147 -0.91 5.67 -0.57
C CYS A 147 -0.03 4.40 -0.61
N SER A 148 0.00 3.60 0.46
CA SER A 148 0.72 2.32 0.50
C SER A 148 -0.14 1.09 0.18
N SER A 149 -1.43 1.26 -0.18
CA SER A 149 -2.40 0.16 -0.33
C SER A 149 -1.92 -0.93 -1.29
N SER A 150 -1.48 -0.57 -2.50
CA SER A 150 -1.04 -1.57 -3.50
C SER A 150 0.29 -2.23 -3.14
N LEU A 151 1.18 -1.54 -2.41
CA LEU A 151 2.39 -2.18 -1.90
C LEU A 151 2.04 -3.20 -0.81
N ASN A 152 1.08 -2.87 0.06
CA ASN A 152 0.57 -3.80 1.07
C ASN A 152 -0.21 -4.97 0.46
N ALA A 153 -0.89 -4.77 -0.68
CA ALA A 153 -1.48 -5.88 -1.45
C ALA A 153 -0.40 -6.86 -1.94
N ILE A 154 0.74 -6.36 -2.43
CA ILE A 154 1.89 -7.18 -2.82
C ILE A 154 2.50 -7.90 -1.61
N ILE A 155 2.71 -7.20 -0.49
CA ILE A 155 3.22 -7.78 0.76
C ILE A 155 2.31 -8.91 1.25
N LEU A 156 1.00 -8.68 1.30
CA LEU A 156 0.02 -9.69 1.69
C LEU A 156 0.09 -10.92 0.77
N GLY A 157 0.20 -10.70 -0.54
CA GLY A 157 0.36 -11.77 -1.52
C GLY A 157 1.62 -12.60 -1.28
N CYS A 158 2.74 -11.96 -0.96
CA CYS A 158 3.98 -12.65 -0.61
C CYS A 158 3.82 -13.50 0.66
N GLU A 159 3.16 -12.97 1.69
CA GLU A 159 2.89 -13.70 2.93
C GLU A 159 2.00 -14.94 2.68
N MET A 160 0.93 -14.80 1.89
CA MET A 160 0.04 -15.92 1.56
C MET A 160 0.78 -17.04 0.80
N LEU A 161 1.65 -16.69 -0.15
CA LEU A 161 2.47 -17.67 -0.88
C LEU A 161 3.49 -18.36 0.03
N ARG A 162 4.15 -17.61 0.93
CA ARG A 162 5.14 -18.16 1.88
C ARG A 162 4.52 -19.15 2.85
N ASN A 163 3.30 -18.86 3.30
CA ASN A 163 2.58 -19.71 4.24
C ASN A 163 1.75 -20.81 3.57
N GLY A 164 1.85 -20.95 2.25
CA GLY A 164 1.14 -21.98 1.50
C GLY A 164 -0.38 -21.80 1.45
N GLU A 165 -0.86 -20.58 1.70
CA GLU A 165 -2.29 -20.23 1.64
C GLU A 165 -2.77 -20.08 0.19
N ALA A 166 -1.88 -19.70 -0.73
CA ALA A 166 -2.13 -19.59 -2.16
C ALA A 166 -0.99 -20.20 -2.99
N ASP A 167 -1.27 -20.52 -4.25
CA ASP A 167 -0.30 -21.00 -5.24
C ASP A 167 0.01 -19.93 -6.28
N ILE A 168 -0.97 -19.07 -6.60
CA ILE A 168 -0.83 -17.91 -7.47
C ILE A 168 -1.49 -16.72 -6.76
N VAL A 169 -0.80 -15.59 -6.71
CA VAL A 169 -1.40 -14.33 -6.27
C VAL A 169 -1.22 -13.27 -7.35
N ILE A 170 -2.31 -12.59 -7.69
CA ILE A 170 -2.26 -11.40 -8.52
C ILE A 170 -2.47 -10.22 -7.60
N ALA A 171 -1.45 -9.39 -7.41
CA ALA A 171 -1.47 -8.31 -6.43
C ALA A 171 -1.10 -6.98 -7.06
N GLY A 172 -1.74 -5.91 -6.60
CA GLY A 172 -1.47 -4.57 -7.09
C GLY A 172 -2.50 -3.58 -6.62
N GLY A 173 -2.78 -2.57 -7.44
CA GLY A 173 -3.81 -1.59 -7.15
C GLY A 173 -4.20 -0.77 -8.38
N THR A 174 -5.33 -0.13 -8.25
CA THR A 174 -5.91 0.74 -9.26
C THR A 174 -6.58 1.93 -8.59
N GLU A 175 -6.42 3.10 -9.16
CA GLU A 175 -7.09 4.31 -8.71
C GLU A 175 -7.28 5.26 -9.87
N ALA A 176 -8.51 5.69 -10.12
CA ALA A 176 -8.83 6.76 -11.05
C ALA A 176 -8.86 8.11 -10.33
N LEU A 177 -8.60 9.19 -11.06
CA LEU A 177 -8.91 10.52 -10.58
C LEU A 177 -10.41 10.65 -10.36
N SER A 178 -10.80 11.21 -9.22
CA SER A 178 -12.19 11.47 -8.86
C SER A 178 -12.34 12.85 -8.25
N LEU A 179 -13.54 13.43 -8.34
CA LEU A 179 -13.84 14.72 -7.70
C LEU A 179 -13.60 14.66 -6.18
N LEU A 180 -13.86 13.50 -5.58
CA LEU A 180 -13.62 13.26 -4.16
C LEU A 180 -12.15 13.40 -3.80
N HIS A 181 -11.25 12.67 -4.48
CA HIS A 181 -9.81 12.76 -4.27
C HIS A 181 -9.29 14.16 -4.58
N PHE A 182 -9.62 14.67 -5.76
CA PHE A 182 -9.07 15.93 -6.24
C PHE A 182 -9.39 17.08 -5.27
N ASN A 183 -10.67 17.23 -4.90
CA ASN A 183 -11.08 18.29 -4.00
C ASN A 183 -10.70 18.02 -2.54
N GLY A 184 -10.61 16.76 -2.12
CA GLY A 184 -10.09 16.37 -0.83
C GLY A 184 -8.64 16.83 -0.65
N PHE A 185 -7.75 16.48 -1.57
CA PHE A 185 -6.35 16.91 -1.53
C PHE A 185 -6.19 18.42 -1.70
N ARG A 186 -7.02 19.06 -2.53
CA ARG A 186 -7.07 20.51 -2.67
C ARG A 186 -7.44 21.20 -1.34
N SER A 187 -8.41 20.66 -0.63
CA SER A 187 -8.83 21.19 0.68
C SER A 187 -7.72 21.12 1.74
N LEU A 188 -6.80 20.17 1.62
CA LEU A 188 -5.61 20.06 2.46
C LEU A 188 -4.50 21.06 2.07
N MET A 189 -4.67 21.80 0.97
CA MET A 189 -3.69 22.76 0.44
C MET A 189 -2.31 22.14 0.12
N ILE A 190 -2.29 20.93 -0.41
CA ILE A 190 -1.07 20.19 -0.73
C ILE A 190 -0.91 19.90 -2.23
N LEU A 191 -1.76 20.47 -3.08
CA LEU A 191 -1.61 20.41 -4.53
C LEU A 191 -0.76 21.59 -5.04
N ASP A 192 0.16 21.30 -5.97
CA ASP A 192 0.96 22.32 -6.65
C ASP A 192 0.27 22.72 -7.96
N SER A 193 0.25 24.03 -8.26
CA SER A 193 -0.23 24.58 -9.53
C SER A 193 0.75 24.41 -10.70
N HIS A 194 1.95 23.88 -10.42
CA HIS A 194 2.97 23.52 -11.40
C HIS A 194 3.25 22.02 -11.31
N PRO A 195 3.90 21.41 -12.32
CA PRO A 195 4.36 20.02 -12.21
C PRO A 195 5.22 19.81 -10.97
N CYS A 196 4.87 18.78 -10.19
CA CYS A 196 5.52 18.50 -8.91
C CYS A 196 7.02 18.17 -9.10
N ARG A 197 7.81 18.56 -8.11
CA ARG A 197 9.29 18.50 -8.11
C ARG A 197 9.79 17.87 -6.82
N PRO A 198 9.75 16.53 -6.75
CA PRO A 198 10.21 15.84 -5.55
C PRO A 198 11.63 16.24 -5.15
N PHE A 199 11.83 16.48 -3.84
CA PHE A 199 13.10 16.87 -3.23
C PHE A 199 13.72 18.20 -3.70
N ASP A 200 12.98 19.01 -4.46
CA ASP A 200 13.43 20.34 -4.87
C ASP A 200 13.17 21.39 -3.78
N ALA A 201 14.04 22.38 -3.65
CA ALA A 201 13.89 23.47 -2.68
C ALA A 201 12.62 24.29 -2.91
N THR A 202 12.16 24.41 -4.16
CA THR A 202 10.98 25.20 -4.55
C THR A 202 9.69 24.41 -4.61
N ARG A 203 9.70 23.12 -4.16
CA ARG A 203 8.50 22.29 -4.16
C ARG A 203 7.40 22.90 -3.30
N ALA A 204 6.17 22.81 -3.77
CA ALA A 204 5.01 23.42 -3.07
C ALA A 204 3.87 22.42 -2.85
N GLY A 205 3.97 21.21 -3.38
CA GLY A 205 2.94 20.19 -3.26
C GLY A 205 3.05 19.12 -4.34
N LEU A 206 2.09 18.22 -4.33
CA LEU A 206 1.97 17.13 -5.30
C LEU A 206 1.00 17.48 -6.44
N ASN A 207 1.07 16.70 -7.52
CA ASN A 207 -0.03 16.59 -8.47
C ASN A 207 -0.63 15.20 -8.36
N LEU A 208 -1.95 15.10 -8.37
CA LEU A 208 -2.60 13.80 -8.41
C LEU A 208 -2.39 13.13 -9.77
N GLY A 209 -2.34 11.82 -9.76
CA GLY A 209 -2.31 10.98 -10.94
C GLY A 209 -3.31 9.84 -10.83
N GLU A 210 -3.50 9.12 -11.92
CA GLU A 210 -4.29 7.89 -11.97
C GLU A 210 -3.51 6.78 -12.68
N GLY A 211 -3.92 5.55 -12.45
CA GLY A 211 -3.35 4.39 -13.09
C GLY A 211 -3.63 3.10 -12.36
N ALA A 212 -3.10 2.03 -12.89
CA ALA A 212 -3.14 0.71 -12.30
C ALA A 212 -1.87 -0.06 -12.61
N ALA A 213 -1.43 -0.89 -11.68
CA ALA A 213 -0.44 -1.90 -11.95
C ALA A 213 -0.70 -3.15 -11.11
N TYR A 214 -0.46 -4.31 -11.73
CA TYR A 214 -0.56 -5.61 -11.08
C TYR A 214 0.67 -6.45 -11.39
N VAL A 215 1.04 -7.27 -10.41
CA VAL A 215 2.09 -8.28 -10.53
C VAL A 215 1.50 -9.66 -10.27
N VAL A 216 1.95 -10.67 -11.03
CA VAL A 216 1.65 -12.07 -10.76
C VAL A 216 2.79 -12.64 -9.93
N LEU A 217 2.45 -13.21 -8.78
CA LEU A 217 3.38 -13.75 -7.80
C LEU A 217 3.23 -15.26 -7.68
N GLN A 218 4.35 -15.96 -7.63
CA GLN A 218 4.41 -17.42 -7.40
C GLN A 218 5.62 -17.75 -6.52
N ARG A 219 5.59 -18.91 -5.86
CA ARG A 219 6.82 -19.45 -5.24
C ARG A 219 7.86 -19.73 -6.31
N SER A 220 9.13 -19.39 -6.06
CA SER A 220 10.20 -19.51 -7.06
C SER A 220 10.42 -20.96 -7.55
N SER A 221 10.09 -21.95 -6.71
CA SER A 221 10.14 -23.38 -7.09
C SER A 221 9.04 -23.78 -8.10
N GLU A 222 8.03 -22.96 -8.32
CA GLU A 222 6.87 -23.24 -9.17
C GLU A 222 6.78 -22.28 -10.37
N ALA A 223 7.66 -21.28 -10.42
CA ALA A 223 7.68 -20.29 -11.48
C ALA A 223 8.32 -20.83 -12.75
N GLY A 224 7.61 -20.79 -13.88
CA GLY A 224 8.16 -21.15 -15.19
C GLY A 224 9.02 -20.04 -15.80
N HIS A 225 8.72 -18.79 -15.48
CA HIS A 225 9.43 -17.57 -15.90
C HIS A 225 9.47 -16.61 -14.71
N THR A 226 10.54 -15.86 -14.58
CA THR A 226 10.71 -14.88 -13.48
C THR A 226 11.31 -13.60 -14.03
N ARG A 227 10.65 -12.48 -13.80
CA ARG A 227 11.12 -11.14 -14.15
C ARG A 227 11.99 -10.54 -13.05
N ALA A 228 11.55 -10.73 -11.80
CA ALA A 228 12.26 -10.28 -10.61
C ALA A 228 11.84 -11.13 -9.42
N PHE A 229 12.54 -10.96 -8.30
CA PHE A 229 12.22 -11.60 -7.03
C PHE A 229 11.90 -10.56 -5.97
N ILE A 230 10.90 -10.87 -5.13
CA ILE A 230 10.67 -10.12 -3.89
C ILE A 230 11.42 -10.82 -2.77
N LYS A 231 12.44 -10.14 -2.24
CA LYS A 231 13.37 -10.68 -1.24
C LYS A 231 13.01 -10.28 0.18
N GLY A 232 12.55 -9.04 0.36
CA GLY A 232 12.17 -8.52 1.67
C GLY A 232 11.14 -7.42 1.59
N TYR A 233 10.40 -7.25 2.67
CA TYR A 233 9.38 -6.22 2.80
C TYR A 233 9.06 -5.94 4.26
N ALA A 234 8.44 -4.79 4.52
CA ALA A 234 7.84 -4.48 5.81
C ALA A 234 6.70 -3.48 5.66
N ASN A 235 5.67 -3.66 6.48
CA ASN A 235 4.63 -2.69 6.78
C ASN A 235 4.84 -2.23 8.22
N ARG A 236 4.85 -0.91 8.44
CA ARG A 236 5.03 -0.28 9.76
C ARG A 236 4.12 0.95 9.87
N CYS A 237 3.92 1.41 11.09
CA CYS A 237 3.12 2.59 11.34
C CYS A 237 3.96 3.69 12.00
N ASP A 238 3.89 4.92 11.47
CA ASP A 238 4.56 6.09 12.07
C ASP A 238 3.92 6.51 13.41
N ALA A 239 2.64 6.16 13.62
CA ALA A 239 1.90 6.36 14.87
C ALA A 239 2.01 7.80 15.43
N PHE A 240 2.12 8.81 14.57
CA PHE A 240 2.36 10.20 14.92
C PHE A 240 1.12 11.09 14.71
N HIS A 241 0.66 11.18 13.46
CA HIS A 241 -0.46 12.04 13.06
C HIS A 241 -1.18 11.47 11.84
N GLN A 242 -2.43 11.90 11.58
CA GLN A 242 -3.24 11.36 10.47
C GLN A 242 -2.70 11.74 9.08
N THR A 243 -2.06 12.89 8.93
CA THR A 243 -1.56 13.38 7.62
C THR A 243 -0.13 13.88 7.65
N ALA A 244 0.42 14.21 8.82
CA ALA A 244 1.79 14.65 8.96
C ALA A 244 2.69 13.48 9.39
N THR A 245 3.94 13.51 8.96
CA THR A 245 4.98 12.54 9.33
C THR A 245 5.71 13.00 10.59
N SER A 246 6.21 12.04 11.39
CA SER A 246 7.02 12.36 12.56
C SER A 246 8.33 13.04 12.17
N ALA A 247 8.84 13.91 13.05
CA ALA A 247 10.07 14.66 12.79
C ALA A 247 11.29 13.75 12.53
N ASN A 248 11.29 12.56 13.11
CA ASN A 248 12.36 11.56 12.96
C ASN A 248 12.05 10.54 11.86
N ALA A 249 10.88 10.62 11.21
CA ALA A 249 10.41 9.69 10.18
C ALA A 249 10.49 8.22 10.64
N GLU A 250 9.93 7.94 11.82
CA GLU A 250 10.09 6.64 12.49
C GLU A 250 9.47 5.50 11.68
N GLY A 251 8.25 5.67 11.16
CA GLY A 251 7.57 4.65 10.37
C GLY A 251 8.35 4.30 9.11
N ALA A 252 8.77 5.29 8.34
CA ALA A 252 9.58 5.10 7.13
C ALA A 252 10.92 4.40 7.43
N TYR A 253 11.59 4.81 8.51
CA TYR A 253 12.82 4.16 8.96
C TYR A 253 12.60 2.68 9.33
N LEU A 254 11.54 2.37 10.08
CA LEU A 254 11.20 1.01 10.48
C LEU A 254 10.78 0.14 9.28
N ALA A 255 10.08 0.71 8.30
CA ALA A 255 9.71 0.00 7.08
C ALA A 255 10.96 -0.37 6.24
N MET A 256 11.84 0.59 5.96
CA MET A 256 13.07 0.34 5.20
C MET A 256 13.99 -0.66 5.90
N THR A 257 14.26 -0.47 7.20
CA THR A 257 15.13 -1.38 7.98
C THR A 257 14.50 -2.77 8.14
N GLY A 258 13.17 -2.85 8.28
CA GLY A 258 12.44 -4.11 8.32
C GLY A 258 12.57 -4.89 7.01
N ALA A 259 12.41 -4.22 5.86
CA ALA A 259 12.55 -4.81 4.54
C ALA A 259 13.99 -5.32 4.29
N LEU A 260 15.01 -4.54 4.65
CA LEU A 260 16.42 -4.95 4.57
C LEU A 260 16.71 -6.18 5.44
N ARG A 261 16.26 -6.17 6.70
CA ARG A 261 16.42 -7.29 7.62
C ARG A 261 15.80 -8.56 7.08
N MET A 262 14.57 -8.48 6.56
CA MET A 262 13.88 -9.62 5.97
C MET A 262 14.59 -10.14 4.71
N ALA A 263 15.16 -9.23 3.89
CA ALA A 263 15.94 -9.57 2.72
C ALA A 263 17.31 -10.20 3.06
N GLY A 264 17.79 -10.06 4.31
CA GLY A 264 19.16 -10.44 4.70
C GLY A 264 20.22 -9.55 4.04
N LEU A 265 19.88 -8.27 3.76
CA LEU A 265 20.75 -7.31 3.09
C LEU A 265 21.17 -6.18 4.04
N GLN A 266 22.36 -5.64 3.77
CA GLN A 266 22.83 -4.40 4.38
C GLN A 266 22.43 -3.19 3.53
N PRO A 267 22.39 -1.98 4.06
CA PRO A 267 22.12 -0.77 3.28
C PRO A 267 23.03 -0.62 2.05
N ALA A 268 24.29 -1.03 2.15
CA ALA A 268 25.27 -0.96 1.06
C ALA A 268 25.01 -1.95 -0.10
N ASP A 269 24.12 -2.91 0.09
CA ASP A 269 23.75 -3.88 -0.94
C ASP A 269 22.63 -3.36 -1.86
N ILE A 270 22.03 -2.20 -1.56
CA ILE A 270 20.98 -1.57 -2.37
C ILE A 270 21.63 -0.68 -3.43
N ASP A 271 21.26 -0.91 -4.68
CA ASP A 271 21.80 -0.16 -5.84
C ASP A 271 20.95 1.08 -6.18
N TYR A 272 19.67 1.10 -5.80
CA TYR A 272 18.75 2.20 -6.09
C TYR A 272 17.58 2.21 -5.11
N VAL A 273 17.12 3.40 -4.73
CA VAL A 273 15.87 3.60 -3.98
C VAL A 273 14.88 4.39 -4.82
N ASN A 274 13.73 3.78 -5.12
CA ASN A 274 12.55 4.51 -5.57
C ASN A 274 11.85 5.06 -4.32
N ALA A 275 11.98 6.35 -4.12
CA ALA A 275 11.44 7.04 -2.96
C ALA A 275 9.94 7.32 -3.13
N HIS A 276 9.23 7.41 -2.01
CA HIS A 276 7.83 7.88 -2.03
C HIS A 276 7.73 9.28 -2.61
N GLY A 277 8.56 10.24 -2.19
CA GLY A 277 8.87 11.52 -2.82
C GLY A 277 7.67 12.22 -3.47
N THR A 278 6.77 12.78 -2.67
CA THR A 278 5.51 13.38 -3.15
C THR A 278 5.64 14.83 -3.61
N ALA A 279 6.80 15.47 -3.38
CA ALA A 279 7.02 16.91 -3.52
C ALA A 279 6.27 17.76 -2.49
N THR A 280 5.63 17.17 -1.49
CA THR A 280 5.12 17.95 -0.34
C THR A 280 6.27 18.29 0.60
N PRO A 281 6.28 19.51 1.21
CA PRO A 281 7.37 19.94 2.08
C PRO A 281 7.68 18.95 3.19
N ASP A 282 6.65 18.45 3.89
CA ASP A 282 6.81 17.59 5.06
C ASP A 282 7.27 16.18 4.71
N ASN A 283 6.67 15.55 3.68
CA ASN A 283 7.04 14.20 3.28
C ASN A 283 8.48 14.12 2.82
N ASP A 284 8.89 14.99 1.89
CA ASP A 284 10.23 14.89 1.30
C ASP A 284 11.34 15.15 2.32
N LEU A 285 11.08 16.04 3.29
CA LEU A 285 12.02 16.28 4.39
C LEU A 285 12.08 15.06 5.34
N SER A 286 10.95 14.53 5.73
CA SER A 286 10.83 13.37 6.60
C SER A 286 11.49 12.13 5.96
N GLU A 287 11.16 11.82 4.71
CA GLU A 287 11.76 10.71 3.97
C GLU A 287 13.27 10.88 3.79
N SER A 288 13.74 12.10 3.51
CA SER A 288 15.18 12.40 3.44
C SER A 288 15.91 12.07 4.75
N ARG A 289 15.27 12.36 5.89
CA ARG A 289 15.82 12.02 7.22
C ARG A 289 15.83 10.50 7.44
N ALA A 290 14.75 9.80 7.09
CA ALA A 290 14.69 8.34 7.19
C ALA A 290 15.77 7.67 6.33
N ILE A 291 15.91 8.09 5.07
CA ILE A 291 16.93 7.57 4.14
C ILE A 291 18.34 7.79 4.70
N ARG A 292 18.63 8.96 5.26
CA ARG A 292 19.94 9.21 5.90
C ARG A 292 20.17 8.35 7.14
N ARG A 293 19.14 8.08 7.91
CA ARG A 293 19.24 7.18 9.08
C ARG A 293 19.56 5.74 8.65
N VAL A 294 19.00 5.28 7.53
CA VAL A 294 19.21 3.92 7.03
C VAL A 294 20.56 3.78 6.31
N TYR A 295 20.85 4.71 5.38
CA TYR A 295 21.97 4.58 4.43
C TYR A 295 23.19 5.41 4.81
N GLY A 296 23.06 6.34 5.76
CA GLY A 296 24.18 7.22 6.16
C GLY A 296 24.63 8.14 5.03
N LYS A 297 25.93 8.07 4.72
CA LYS A 297 26.58 8.87 3.65
C LYS A 297 26.89 8.05 2.39
N LEU A 298 26.10 7.02 2.11
CA LEU A 298 26.27 6.22 0.90
C LEU A 298 26.00 7.06 -0.35
N ASP A 299 26.79 6.85 -1.39
CA ASP A 299 26.53 7.38 -2.72
C ASP A 299 25.51 6.47 -3.43
N LEU A 300 24.27 6.59 -2.98
CA LEU A 300 23.15 5.75 -3.40
C LEU A 300 22.23 6.57 -4.30
N PRO A 301 21.97 6.15 -5.54
CA PRO A 301 20.99 6.80 -6.40
C PRO A 301 19.58 6.68 -5.79
N ILE A 302 18.91 7.82 -5.69
CA ILE A 302 17.55 7.91 -5.15
C ILE A 302 16.73 8.80 -6.08
N SER A 303 15.54 8.37 -6.49
CA SER A 303 14.63 9.24 -7.23
C SER A 303 13.17 8.93 -6.90
N SER A 304 12.30 9.89 -7.17
CA SER A 304 10.85 9.69 -7.19
C SER A 304 10.34 9.80 -8.62
N THR A 305 9.51 8.86 -9.01
CA THR A 305 8.87 8.85 -10.33
C THR A 305 7.59 9.69 -10.38
N LYS A 306 7.15 10.25 -9.23
CA LYS A 306 5.92 11.06 -9.15
C LYS A 306 5.98 12.37 -9.92
N GLY A 307 7.18 12.90 -10.23
CA GLY A 307 7.37 14.00 -11.20
C GLY A 307 6.97 13.62 -12.63
N MET A 308 6.81 12.33 -12.90
CA MET A 308 6.37 11.82 -14.22
C MET A 308 4.92 11.33 -14.21
N THR A 309 4.53 10.56 -13.21
CA THR A 309 3.21 9.91 -13.14
C THR A 309 2.14 10.75 -12.45
N GLY A 310 2.52 11.74 -11.65
CA GLY A 310 1.70 12.25 -10.57
C GLY A 310 1.62 11.24 -9.42
N HIS A 311 0.98 11.63 -8.33
CA HIS A 311 0.72 10.74 -7.19
C HIS A 311 -0.55 9.93 -7.45
N THR A 312 -0.39 8.66 -7.81
CA THR A 312 -1.49 7.75 -8.15
C THR A 312 -2.13 7.11 -6.91
N THR A 313 -2.03 7.76 -5.76
CA THR A 313 -2.61 7.39 -4.45
C THR A 313 -2.41 5.91 -4.12
N SER A 314 -3.49 5.13 -4.00
CA SER A 314 -3.40 3.70 -3.65
C SER A 314 -2.62 2.84 -4.65
N ALA A 315 -2.63 3.19 -5.93
CA ALA A 315 -1.92 2.45 -6.98
C ALA A 315 -0.40 2.74 -7.02
N SER A 316 0.10 3.75 -6.28
CA SER A 316 1.50 4.19 -6.33
C SER A 316 2.48 3.05 -6.10
N GLY A 317 2.30 2.27 -5.03
CA GLY A 317 3.26 1.23 -4.66
C GLY A 317 3.41 0.14 -5.72
N SER A 318 2.34 -0.30 -6.37
CA SER A 318 2.41 -1.30 -7.45
C SER A 318 2.93 -0.72 -8.76
N ILE A 319 2.54 0.51 -9.11
CA ILE A 319 3.09 1.21 -10.27
C ILE A 319 4.61 1.34 -10.09
N GLU A 320 5.07 1.88 -8.97
CA GLU A 320 6.49 2.07 -8.66
C GLU A 320 7.26 0.75 -8.56
N THR A 321 6.64 -0.34 -8.06
CA THR A 321 7.21 -1.69 -8.12
C THR A 321 7.45 -2.13 -9.57
N VAL A 322 6.48 -1.95 -10.45
CA VAL A 322 6.64 -2.28 -11.89
C VAL A 322 7.70 -1.38 -12.55
N LEU A 323 7.74 -0.07 -12.22
CA LEU A 323 8.78 0.83 -12.73
C LEU A 323 10.18 0.40 -12.29
N CYS A 324 10.35 -0.07 -11.04
CA CYS A 324 11.61 -0.62 -10.54
C CYS A 324 12.03 -1.87 -11.33
N ILE A 325 11.11 -2.82 -11.54
CA ILE A 325 11.39 -4.04 -12.33
C ILE A 325 11.82 -3.68 -13.75
N LEU A 326 11.10 -2.78 -14.41
CA LEU A 326 11.43 -2.32 -15.77
C LEU A 326 12.78 -1.60 -15.82
N ALA A 327 13.13 -0.81 -14.81
CA ALA A 327 14.42 -0.17 -14.69
C ALA A 327 15.58 -1.18 -14.55
N MET A 328 15.38 -2.20 -13.69
CA MET A 328 16.34 -3.30 -13.49
C MET A 328 16.57 -4.10 -14.78
N GLU A 329 15.51 -4.51 -15.47
CA GLU A 329 15.57 -5.28 -16.72
C GLU A 329 16.27 -4.53 -17.84
N ASN A 330 16.04 -3.23 -17.89
CA ASN A 330 16.53 -2.37 -18.98
C ASN A 330 17.82 -1.62 -18.63
N GLY A 331 18.38 -1.81 -17.44
CA GLY A 331 19.69 -1.30 -17.05
C GLY A 331 19.78 0.22 -16.98
N PHE A 332 18.83 0.88 -16.31
CA PHE A 332 18.86 2.33 -16.08
C PHE A 332 18.18 2.69 -14.75
N ILE A 333 18.45 3.90 -14.26
CA ILE A 333 17.76 4.49 -13.11
C ILE A 333 16.78 5.55 -13.61
N PRO A 334 15.49 5.50 -13.23
CA PRO A 334 14.54 6.56 -13.54
C PRO A 334 15.01 7.91 -12.97
N PRO A 335 15.09 8.98 -13.77
CA PRO A 335 15.52 10.28 -13.27
C PRO A 335 14.45 10.92 -12.38
N ASN A 336 14.88 11.70 -11.41
CA ASN A 336 13.99 12.56 -10.62
C ASN A 336 13.64 13.82 -11.43
N VAL A 337 12.49 13.80 -12.09
CA VAL A 337 12.06 14.90 -12.96
C VAL A 337 11.61 16.12 -12.14
N GLY A 338 11.97 17.31 -12.62
CA GLY A 338 11.57 18.59 -12.03
C GLY A 338 12.50 19.12 -10.93
N TRP A 339 13.53 18.38 -10.55
CA TRP A 339 14.50 18.86 -9.56
C TRP A 339 15.53 19.82 -10.18
N HIS A 340 15.78 20.96 -9.50
CA HIS A 340 16.71 22.01 -9.90
C HIS A 340 17.60 22.47 -8.77
N GLU A 341 17.08 22.60 -7.55
CA GLU A 341 17.79 23.15 -6.41
C GLU A 341 17.70 22.23 -5.18
N PRO A 342 18.82 22.05 -4.45
CA PRO A 342 18.81 21.24 -3.24
C PRO A 342 17.99 21.88 -2.12
N MET A 343 17.08 21.11 -1.54
CA MET A 343 16.37 21.52 -0.33
C MET A 343 17.28 21.44 0.92
N ASN A 344 17.03 22.30 1.89
CA ASN A 344 17.73 22.22 3.18
C ASN A 344 17.45 20.87 3.86
N GLU A 345 18.49 20.23 4.38
CA GLU A 345 18.41 18.87 4.98
C GLU A 345 17.80 17.80 4.05
N GLY A 346 17.76 18.01 2.74
CA GLY A 346 17.27 17.05 1.75
C GLY A 346 18.33 16.09 1.24
N ILE A 347 17.89 14.97 0.68
CA ILE A 347 18.72 14.15 -0.19
C ILE A 347 19.01 14.91 -1.49
N LEU A 348 20.06 14.49 -2.20
CA LEU A 348 20.30 14.89 -3.59
C LEU A 348 19.75 13.77 -4.47
N PRO A 349 18.63 14.00 -5.19
CA PRO A 349 18.05 12.96 -6.01
C PRO A 349 18.85 12.74 -7.29
N TYR A 350 18.75 11.52 -7.83
CA TYR A 350 19.37 11.16 -9.09
C TYR A 350 18.64 11.82 -10.29
N VAL A 351 19.35 12.55 -11.10
CA VAL A 351 18.86 13.22 -12.32
C VAL A 351 19.58 12.76 -13.59
N GLY A 352 20.49 11.77 -13.47
CA GLY A 352 21.28 11.25 -14.56
C GLY A 352 20.49 10.39 -15.56
N LYS A 353 21.18 9.91 -16.58
CA LYS A 353 20.65 9.00 -17.61
C LYS A 353 21.64 7.87 -17.89
N ASP A 354 22.36 7.44 -16.86
CA ASP A 354 23.39 6.43 -17.00
C ASP A 354 22.82 5.04 -17.22
N THR A 355 23.57 4.21 -17.94
CA THR A 355 23.31 2.77 -18.00
C THR A 355 23.99 2.10 -16.81
N VAL A 356 23.21 1.36 -16.01
CA VAL A 356 23.67 0.73 -14.77
C VAL A 356 23.14 -0.69 -14.67
N SER A 357 23.86 -1.55 -13.93
CA SER A 357 23.32 -2.83 -13.50
C SER A 357 22.71 -2.66 -12.12
N LEU A 358 21.43 -3.03 -11.96
CA LEU A 358 20.72 -2.99 -10.70
C LEU A 358 20.42 -4.43 -10.27
N GLU A 359 20.96 -4.84 -9.11
CA GLU A 359 20.71 -6.16 -8.53
C GLU A 359 19.66 -6.10 -7.42
N ASN A 360 19.72 -5.08 -6.56
CA ASN A 360 18.79 -4.90 -5.46
C ASN A 360 18.24 -3.48 -5.45
N VAL A 361 16.92 -3.34 -5.50
CA VAL A 361 16.23 -2.06 -5.52
C VAL A 361 15.25 -2.00 -4.36
N MET A 362 15.21 -0.87 -3.65
CA MET A 362 14.17 -0.60 -2.65
C MET A 362 13.09 0.29 -3.23
N CYS A 363 11.83 -0.09 -3.03
CA CYS A 363 10.64 0.69 -3.38
C CYS A 363 9.90 1.08 -2.11
N ASN A 364 9.64 2.38 -1.91
CA ASN A 364 8.98 2.94 -0.73
C ASN A 364 7.59 3.48 -1.06
N ALA A 365 6.61 3.18 -0.24
CA ALA A 365 5.29 3.78 -0.30
C ALA A 365 4.83 4.14 1.13
N PHE A 366 4.67 5.45 1.39
CA PHE A 366 4.31 5.99 2.69
C PHE A 366 2.93 6.66 2.60
N GLY A 367 2.00 6.23 3.43
CA GLY A 367 0.59 6.61 3.34
C GLY A 367 0.13 7.51 4.48
N PHE A 368 -0.89 8.31 4.21
CA PHE A 368 -1.62 9.01 5.26
C PHE A 368 -2.06 8.02 6.34
N GLY A 369 -2.06 8.49 7.59
CA GLY A 369 -2.26 7.65 8.75
C GLY A 369 -0.98 7.01 9.27
N GLY A 370 0.17 7.25 8.59
CA GLY A 370 1.47 6.68 8.93
C GLY A 370 1.61 5.21 8.51
N ASN A 371 0.86 4.75 7.52
CA ASN A 371 1.00 3.42 6.95
C ASN A 371 2.20 3.39 5.99
N ASP A 372 3.37 3.04 6.50
CA ASP A 372 4.63 3.06 5.79
C ASP A 372 5.05 1.64 5.38
N SER A 373 5.36 1.48 4.09
CA SER A 373 5.75 0.18 3.53
C SER A 373 6.97 0.32 2.64
N SER A 374 7.85 -0.68 2.72
CA SER A 374 9.03 -0.79 1.87
C SER A 374 9.16 -2.20 1.32
N LEU A 375 9.62 -2.32 0.08
CA LEU A 375 9.80 -3.57 -0.65
C LEU A 375 11.22 -3.63 -1.21
N VAL A 376 11.91 -4.77 -1.07
CA VAL A 376 13.20 -5.05 -1.71
C VAL A 376 12.97 -6.01 -2.86
N ILE A 377 13.30 -5.55 -4.07
CA ILE A 377 13.19 -6.26 -5.35
C ILE A 377 14.59 -6.65 -5.78
N CYS A 378 14.80 -7.90 -6.19
CA CYS A 378 16.09 -8.41 -6.66
C CYS A 378 15.98 -8.96 -8.08
N ARG A 379 17.07 -8.83 -8.83
CA ARG A 379 17.19 -9.34 -10.20
C ARG A 379 17.43 -10.84 -10.23
N SER A 380 18.31 -11.35 -9.37
CA SER A 380 18.68 -12.76 -9.31
C SER A 380 18.12 -13.46 -8.07
N GLY A 381 17.76 -14.74 -8.25
CA GLY A 381 17.27 -15.59 -7.17
C GLY A 381 18.37 -16.24 -6.31
N GLU A 382 19.64 -15.98 -6.58
CA GLU A 382 20.74 -16.54 -5.80
C GLU A 382 20.82 -15.92 -4.40
N GLU A 383 20.99 -16.76 -3.39
CA GLU A 383 21.38 -16.30 -2.05
C GLU A 383 22.74 -15.61 -2.18
N GLY A 384 22.75 -14.32 -1.82
CA GLY A 384 23.82 -13.39 -2.08
C GLY A 384 25.23 -13.96 -1.94
N THR A 385 25.93 -14.07 -3.05
CA THR A 385 27.37 -14.06 -3.04
C THR A 385 27.81 -12.68 -2.55
N LEU A 386 28.18 -12.60 -1.27
CA LEU A 386 28.84 -11.44 -0.70
C LEU A 386 29.88 -10.92 -1.70
N ARG A 387 29.69 -9.70 -2.22
CA ARG A 387 30.73 -8.99 -2.96
C ARG A 387 31.97 -8.97 -2.07
N LYS A 388 32.97 -9.80 -2.38
CA LYS A 388 34.28 -9.72 -1.78
C LYS A 388 34.83 -8.35 -2.12
N THR A 389 34.79 -7.44 -1.14
CA THR A 389 35.59 -6.21 -1.18
C THR A 389 37.06 -6.61 -1.31
N ALA A 390 37.65 -6.28 -2.46
CA ALA A 390 39.08 -6.42 -2.67
C ALA A 390 39.81 -5.44 -1.73
N GLY A 391 40.58 -5.99 -0.83
CA GLY A 391 41.75 -5.36 -0.24
C GLY A 391 41.57 -4.51 1.02
N HIS A 392 41.77 -5.12 2.19
CA HIS A 392 42.81 -4.65 3.12
C HIS A 392 43.18 -5.80 4.08
N SER A 393 44.44 -6.19 3.99
CA SER A 393 45.07 -7.17 4.86
C SER A 393 45.25 -6.58 6.26
N GLY A 394 44.71 -7.27 7.28
CA GLY A 394 44.97 -7.01 8.67
C GLY A 394 44.77 -8.30 9.45
N ARG A 395 45.87 -8.93 9.84
CA ARG A 395 45.93 -10.14 10.69
C ARG A 395 45.40 -9.83 12.09
N GLY A 396 44.59 -10.72 12.61
CA GLY A 396 44.25 -10.83 14.03
C GLY A 396 43.77 -12.25 14.32
N GLU A 397 44.59 -13.02 14.99
CA GLU A 397 44.37 -14.39 15.44
C GLU A 397 43.42 -14.47 16.66
N ALA A 398 42.89 -15.69 16.84
CA ALA A 398 42.29 -16.30 18.04
C ALA A 398 40.76 -16.37 18.01
N ASP A 399 40.07 -17.44 18.38
CA ASP A 399 40.40 -18.76 18.90
C ASP A 399 39.22 -19.71 18.63
N GLU A 400 39.56 -20.94 18.32
CA GLU A 400 38.63 -22.08 18.22
C GLU A 400 38.07 -22.46 19.59
N HIS A 401 36.79 -22.77 19.68
CA HIS A 401 36.36 -23.92 20.47
C HIS A 401 35.10 -24.55 19.92
N CYS A 402 35.29 -25.70 19.31
CA CYS A 402 34.31 -26.65 18.85
C CYS A 402 33.96 -27.61 19.97
N GLY A 403 32.71 -27.79 20.28
CA GLY A 403 32.19 -28.88 21.09
C GLY A 403 31.22 -29.70 20.26
N ARG A 404 31.69 -30.85 19.75
CA ARG A 404 30.84 -31.93 19.24
C ARG A 404 30.31 -32.72 20.42
N ASP A 405 29.03 -33.00 20.46
CA ASP A 405 28.49 -34.18 21.14
C ASP A 405 27.53 -34.92 20.20
N GLU A 406 27.96 -36.16 19.91
CA GLU A 406 27.14 -37.21 19.31
C GLU A 406 26.30 -37.87 20.43
N ALA A 407 25.02 -38.15 20.16
CA ALA A 407 24.35 -39.30 20.76
C ALA A 407 23.03 -39.65 20.05
N ASP A 408 23.08 -40.77 19.43
CA ASP A 408 22.16 -41.91 19.35
C ASP A 408 20.64 -41.74 19.28
N GLY A 409 20.14 -42.47 18.28
CA GLY A 409 18.76 -42.62 17.86
C GLY A 409 17.84 -43.32 18.89
N HIS A 410 16.56 -43.09 18.66
CA HIS A 410 15.51 -44.13 18.68
C HIS A 410 14.15 -43.59 18.21
N GLY A 411 13.50 -44.36 17.38
CA GLY A 411 12.02 -44.48 17.35
C GLY A 411 11.24 -43.53 16.42
N GLY A 412 10.97 -44.00 15.22
CA GLY A 412 9.96 -43.40 14.34
C GLY A 412 8.59 -43.24 15.02
N LYS A 413 8.10 -42.03 14.99
CA LYS A 413 6.67 -41.70 15.01
C LYS A 413 6.36 -40.81 13.84
N THR A 414 5.34 -41.20 13.13
CA THR A 414 4.81 -40.59 11.91
C THR A 414 4.61 -39.09 12.09
N CYS A 415 5.13 -38.32 11.12
CA CYS A 415 5.11 -36.86 11.04
C CYS A 415 3.71 -36.31 10.63
N GLU A 416 2.63 -36.77 11.24
CA GLU A 416 1.27 -36.30 10.91
C GLU A 416 0.48 -35.73 12.09
N GLU A 417 1.05 -35.64 13.30
CA GLU A 417 0.24 -35.22 14.47
C GLU A 417 0.78 -34.02 15.27
N THR A 418 1.77 -33.26 14.78
CA THR A 418 2.39 -32.17 15.56
C THR A 418 2.37 -30.80 14.91
N ALA A 419 1.39 -30.48 14.07
CA ALA A 419 1.20 -29.14 13.52
C ALA A 419 -0.23 -28.59 13.71
N ARG A 420 -0.84 -28.81 14.85
CA ARG A 420 -1.90 -27.90 15.34
C ARG A 420 -1.18 -26.76 16.08
N HIS A 421 -0.59 -25.84 15.29
CA HIS A 421 -0.11 -24.57 15.83
C HIS A 421 -1.29 -23.85 16.45
N SER A 422 -1.12 -23.36 17.66
CA SER A 422 -2.11 -22.59 18.40
C SER A 422 -2.66 -21.47 17.52
N VAL A 423 -3.88 -21.65 17.06
CA VAL A 423 -4.69 -20.58 16.45
C VAL A 423 -4.87 -19.56 17.58
N GLY A 424 -4.31 -18.36 17.47
CA GLY A 424 -4.29 -17.37 18.55
C GLY A 424 -5.60 -17.31 19.33
N GLU A 425 -5.49 -17.28 20.65
CA GLU A 425 -6.62 -17.24 21.58
C GLU A 425 -7.23 -15.83 21.61
N ILE A 426 -8.56 -15.73 21.59
CA ILE A 426 -9.25 -14.46 21.83
C ILE A 426 -9.27 -14.21 23.34
N VAL A 427 -8.49 -13.22 23.79
CA VAL A 427 -8.38 -12.89 25.23
C VAL A 427 -9.25 -11.71 25.65
N SER A 428 -9.77 -10.94 24.69
CA SER A 428 -10.79 -9.90 24.91
C SER A 428 -11.66 -9.75 23.65
N ASP A 429 -12.93 -9.45 23.84
CA ASP A 429 -13.93 -9.23 22.79
C ASP A 429 -14.94 -8.18 23.24
N VAL A 430 -14.83 -6.98 22.69
CA VAL A 430 -15.66 -5.83 23.05
C VAL A 430 -16.48 -5.37 21.86
N THR A 431 -17.79 -5.30 22.04
CA THR A 431 -18.74 -4.86 21.00
C THR A 431 -19.54 -3.64 21.47
N ILE A 432 -19.77 -2.70 20.55
CA ILE A 432 -20.67 -1.55 20.67
C ILE A 432 -21.55 -1.52 19.42
N ASP A 433 -22.86 -1.52 19.64
CA ASP A 433 -23.89 -1.46 18.59
C ASP A 433 -24.93 -0.36 18.83
N ASN A 434 -24.72 0.46 19.86
CA ASN A 434 -25.62 1.53 20.25
C ASN A 434 -24.84 2.84 20.52
N VAL A 435 -25.30 3.93 19.91
CA VAL A 435 -24.72 5.28 20.06
C VAL A 435 -24.73 5.75 21.52
N GLU A 436 -25.67 5.30 22.34
CA GLU A 436 -25.72 5.69 23.75
C GLU A 436 -24.50 5.24 24.58
N GLN A 437 -23.87 4.13 24.16
CA GLN A 437 -22.65 3.59 24.80
C GLN A 437 -21.43 4.49 24.57
N LEU A 438 -21.47 5.44 23.62
CA LEU A 438 -20.40 6.38 23.36
C LEU A 438 -20.17 7.40 24.49
N LYS A 439 -21.07 7.49 25.48
CA LYS A 439 -20.91 8.34 26.68
C LYS A 439 -19.61 8.03 27.43
N ASP A 440 -19.16 6.78 27.36
CA ASP A 440 -17.98 6.30 28.07
C ASP A 440 -16.65 6.65 27.39
N VAL A 441 -16.68 7.23 26.18
CA VAL A 441 -15.45 7.56 25.40
C VAL A 441 -14.51 8.50 26.18
N GLY A 442 -15.08 9.37 27.03
CA GLY A 442 -14.33 10.30 27.87
C GLY A 442 -13.44 9.64 28.93
N ALA A 443 -13.67 8.34 29.24
CA ALA A 443 -12.81 7.58 30.13
C ALA A 443 -11.49 7.13 29.47
N PHE A 444 -11.40 7.20 28.14
CA PHE A 444 -10.27 6.71 27.35
C PHE A 444 -9.61 7.81 26.51
N ILE A 445 -10.38 8.82 26.08
CA ILE A 445 -9.92 9.85 25.15
C ILE A 445 -10.23 11.24 25.73
N PRO A 446 -9.27 12.18 25.68
CA PRO A 446 -9.50 13.55 26.11
C PRO A 446 -10.70 14.18 25.39
N PRO A 447 -11.56 14.95 26.09
CA PRO A 447 -12.78 15.52 25.51
C PRO A 447 -12.56 16.36 24.24
N MET A 448 -11.44 17.07 24.16
CA MET A 448 -11.08 17.89 22.99
C MET A 448 -10.80 17.04 21.75
N ALA A 449 -10.16 15.88 21.92
CA ALA A 449 -9.90 14.93 20.83
C ALA A 449 -11.21 14.23 20.40
N ALA A 450 -12.02 13.79 21.37
CA ALA A 450 -13.30 13.13 21.11
C ALA A 450 -14.29 14.02 20.34
N ARG A 451 -14.29 15.35 20.56
CA ARG A 451 -15.17 16.30 19.83
C ARG A 451 -14.93 16.33 18.33
N ARG A 452 -13.71 16.02 17.88
CA ARG A 452 -13.32 16.03 16.46
C ARG A 452 -13.59 14.70 15.76
N MET A 453 -13.95 13.65 16.49
CA MET A 453 -14.21 12.31 15.94
C MET A 453 -15.67 12.14 15.55
N CYS A 454 -15.94 11.52 14.40
CA CYS A 454 -17.27 11.05 14.04
C CYS A 454 -17.74 9.92 14.97
N LYS A 455 -19.00 9.51 14.87
CA LYS A 455 -19.59 8.48 15.74
C LYS A 455 -18.85 7.15 15.65
N LEU A 456 -18.57 6.70 14.41
CA LEU A 456 -17.86 5.45 14.18
C LEU A 456 -16.44 5.46 14.75
N MET A 457 -15.70 6.55 14.57
CA MET A 457 -14.37 6.68 15.18
C MET A 457 -14.43 6.58 16.71
N LYS A 458 -15.41 7.23 17.36
CA LYS A 458 -15.59 7.13 18.82
C LYS A 458 -15.85 5.69 19.24
N ALA A 459 -16.72 4.98 18.51
CA ALA A 459 -17.04 3.58 18.79
C ALA A 459 -15.81 2.68 18.64
N ALA A 460 -15.08 2.84 17.55
CA ALA A 460 -13.86 2.08 17.27
C ALA A 460 -12.76 2.32 18.32
N MET A 461 -12.53 3.57 18.69
CA MET A 461 -11.59 3.90 19.75
C MET A 461 -12.01 3.32 21.11
N LEU A 462 -13.30 3.39 21.44
CA LEU A 462 -13.83 2.88 22.69
C LEU A 462 -13.73 1.35 22.80
N THR A 463 -14.12 0.61 21.75
CA THR A 463 -13.99 -0.86 21.72
C THR A 463 -12.53 -1.29 21.77
N SER A 464 -11.67 -0.65 20.99
CA SER A 464 -10.24 -1.00 20.90
C SER A 464 -9.51 -0.75 22.23
N LEU A 465 -9.70 0.42 22.84
CA LEU A 465 -9.03 0.75 24.10
C LEU A 465 -9.59 -0.03 25.29
N ARG A 466 -10.86 -0.41 25.27
CA ARG A 466 -11.45 -1.35 26.26
C ARG A 466 -10.85 -2.74 26.10
N ALA A 467 -10.79 -3.26 24.87
CA ALA A 467 -10.22 -4.58 24.60
C ALA A 467 -8.76 -4.68 25.05
N LEU A 468 -7.96 -3.65 24.78
CA LEU A 468 -6.57 -3.56 25.26
C LEU A 468 -6.51 -3.54 26.79
N ARG A 469 -7.32 -2.72 27.45
CA ARG A 469 -7.37 -2.65 28.93
C ARG A 469 -7.76 -3.98 29.55
N GLU A 470 -8.79 -4.65 29.03
CA GLU A 470 -9.28 -5.94 29.53
C GLU A 470 -8.25 -7.05 29.34
N SER A 471 -7.47 -7.00 28.27
CA SER A 471 -6.35 -7.95 28.01
C SER A 471 -5.06 -7.62 28.76
N GLY A 472 -5.02 -6.50 29.51
CA GLY A 472 -3.83 -6.04 30.23
C GLY A 472 -2.72 -5.47 29.34
N LEU A 473 -3.06 -5.04 28.10
CA LEU A 473 -2.14 -4.46 27.14
C LEU A 473 -2.31 -2.94 27.05
N GLU A 474 -1.19 -2.22 26.92
CA GLU A 474 -1.18 -0.80 26.57
C GLU A 474 -1.04 -0.59 25.06
N THR A 475 -0.22 -1.41 24.42
CA THR A 475 0.10 -1.35 22.98
C THR A 475 0.03 -2.75 22.38
N PRO A 476 -0.69 -2.98 21.29
CA PRO A 476 -0.64 -4.25 20.55
C PRO A 476 0.60 -4.29 19.64
N ASP A 477 1.04 -5.50 19.25
CA ASP A 477 2.14 -5.65 18.28
C ASP A 477 1.69 -5.34 16.85
N ALA A 478 0.41 -5.52 16.55
CA ALA A 478 -0.18 -5.26 15.24
C ALA A 478 -1.64 -4.82 15.38
N ILE A 479 -2.11 -4.04 14.40
CA ILE A 479 -3.48 -3.58 14.27
C ILE A 479 -4.01 -4.01 12.91
N VAL A 480 -5.11 -4.76 12.91
CA VAL A 480 -5.77 -5.23 11.69
C VAL A 480 -7.23 -4.82 11.79
N THR A 481 -7.68 -3.92 10.91
CA THR A 481 -9.05 -3.43 10.91
C THR A 481 -9.82 -3.88 9.67
N ALA A 482 -11.13 -3.90 9.78
CA ALA A 482 -12.06 -4.29 8.73
C ALA A 482 -13.26 -3.34 8.68
N THR A 483 -13.73 -3.07 7.48
CA THR A 483 -14.98 -2.33 7.26
C THR A 483 -15.63 -2.77 5.94
N ALA A 484 -16.95 -2.86 5.91
CA ALA A 484 -17.71 -3.16 4.70
C ALA A 484 -18.15 -1.89 3.96
N TYR A 485 -18.39 -0.81 4.68
CA TYR A 485 -18.95 0.44 4.16
C TYR A 485 -18.14 1.69 4.47
N GLY A 486 -17.16 1.59 5.37
CA GLY A 486 -16.32 2.72 5.80
C GLY A 486 -17.08 3.74 6.63
N MET A 487 -16.58 4.97 6.64
CA MET A 487 -17.21 6.12 7.31
C MET A 487 -18.24 6.77 6.38
N ARG A 488 -19.35 6.11 6.20
CA ARG A 488 -20.38 6.44 5.22
C ARG A 488 -21.04 7.79 5.47
N GLU A 489 -21.37 8.12 6.74
CA GLU A 489 -21.97 9.42 7.11
C GLU A 489 -21.09 10.58 6.62
N ASN A 490 -19.78 10.51 6.86
CA ASN A 490 -18.84 11.53 6.41
C ASN A 490 -18.71 11.58 4.89
N SER A 491 -18.60 10.42 4.24
CA SER A 491 -18.46 10.32 2.78
C SER A 491 -19.71 10.83 2.07
N VAL A 492 -20.90 10.42 2.51
CA VAL A 492 -22.17 10.87 1.95
C VAL A 492 -22.37 12.37 2.14
N LYS A 493 -22.07 12.89 3.34
CA LYS A 493 -22.16 14.33 3.59
C LYS A 493 -21.24 15.11 2.66
N MET A 494 -19.99 14.69 2.54
CA MET A 494 -19.00 15.36 1.73
C MET A 494 -19.37 15.34 0.23
N LEU A 495 -19.91 14.22 -0.25
CA LEU A 495 -20.37 14.09 -1.62
C LEU A 495 -21.63 14.91 -1.90
N ASN A 496 -22.58 14.98 -0.95
CA ASN A 496 -23.74 15.85 -1.05
C ASN A 496 -23.32 17.33 -1.09
N ASP A 497 -22.43 17.76 -0.19
CA ASP A 497 -21.90 19.12 -0.17
C ASP A 497 -21.23 19.46 -1.51
N LEU A 498 -20.46 18.54 -2.07
CA LEU A 498 -19.82 18.69 -3.38
C LEU A 498 -20.81 18.83 -4.52
N LEU A 499 -21.87 18.01 -4.55
CA LEU A 499 -22.89 18.02 -5.61
C LEU A 499 -23.83 19.22 -5.50
N GLU A 500 -24.18 19.65 -4.28
CA GLU A 500 -25.14 20.74 -4.04
C GLU A 500 -24.48 22.12 -4.10
N TYR A 501 -23.28 22.28 -3.51
CA TYR A 501 -22.63 23.59 -3.33
C TYR A 501 -21.37 23.76 -4.16
N GLY A 502 -20.94 22.69 -4.87
CA GLY A 502 -19.79 22.73 -5.76
C GLY A 502 -18.46 22.41 -5.07
N GLU A 503 -17.40 22.43 -5.86
CA GLU A 503 -16.08 21.90 -5.50
C GLU A 503 -15.35 22.70 -4.41
N GLU A 504 -15.74 23.96 -4.15
CA GLU A 504 -15.12 24.81 -3.13
C GLU A 504 -15.49 24.43 -1.68
N THR A 505 -16.50 23.60 -1.49
CA THR A 505 -17.10 23.29 -0.18
C THR A 505 -16.42 22.11 0.56
N MET A 506 -15.44 21.46 -0.05
CA MET A 506 -14.80 20.27 0.52
C MET A 506 -14.14 20.56 1.89
N SER A 507 -14.57 19.82 2.90
CA SER A 507 -14.03 19.91 4.25
C SER A 507 -12.79 19.03 4.42
N PRO A 508 -11.61 19.59 4.80
CA PRO A 508 -10.41 18.81 5.09
C PRO A 508 -10.64 17.74 6.17
N THR A 509 -11.38 18.08 7.22
CA THR A 509 -11.67 17.16 8.33
C THR A 509 -12.53 15.98 7.89
N LEU A 510 -13.57 16.22 7.10
CA LEU A 510 -14.42 15.15 6.60
C LEU A 510 -13.63 14.24 5.65
N PHE A 511 -12.81 14.83 4.76
CA PHE A 511 -11.97 14.08 3.84
C PHE A 511 -10.98 13.17 4.59
N MET A 512 -10.26 13.71 5.58
CA MET A 512 -9.33 12.91 6.39
C MET A 512 -10.01 11.78 7.16
N GLN A 513 -11.24 12.01 7.62
CA GLN A 513 -12.02 10.99 8.33
C GLN A 513 -12.79 10.05 7.39
N SER A 514 -12.79 10.26 6.08
CA SER A 514 -13.45 9.36 5.12
C SER A 514 -12.53 8.27 4.59
N THR A 515 -11.21 8.35 4.78
CA THR A 515 -10.30 7.30 4.34
C THR A 515 -10.42 6.06 5.23
N HIS A 516 -10.46 4.87 4.62
CA HIS A 516 -10.82 3.63 5.31
C HIS A 516 -9.82 3.20 6.39
N ASN A 517 -8.53 3.55 6.21
CA ASN A 517 -7.47 3.25 7.18
C ASN A 517 -7.43 4.20 8.38
N THR A 518 -8.25 5.26 8.41
CA THR A 518 -8.21 6.29 9.46
C THR A 518 -8.44 5.72 10.86
N ILE A 519 -9.30 4.71 10.99
CA ILE A 519 -9.57 4.07 12.29
C ILE A 519 -8.32 3.34 12.80
N GLY A 520 -7.74 2.46 11.99
CA GLY A 520 -6.51 1.74 12.35
C GLY A 520 -5.37 2.68 12.69
N SER A 521 -5.25 3.77 11.94
CA SER A 521 -4.26 4.82 12.18
C SER A 521 -4.52 5.58 13.49
N ALA A 522 -5.78 5.94 13.78
CA ALA A 522 -6.13 6.62 15.02
C ALA A 522 -5.82 5.76 16.26
N ILE A 523 -6.10 4.45 16.17
CA ILE A 523 -5.74 3.49 17.22
C ILE A 523 -4.21 3.43 17.38
N ALA A 524 -3.46 3.31 16.28
CA ALA A 524 -1.99 3.28 16.31
C ALA A 524 -1.40 4.55 16.95
N ILE A 525 -1.91 5.73 16.57
CA ILE A 525 -1.48 7.02 17.16
C ILE A 525 -1.75 7.05 18.66
N GLN A 526 -2.92 6.61 19.10
CA GLN A 526 -3.32 6.61 20.51
C GLN A 526 -2.50 5.63 21.35
N THR A 527 -2.20 4.46 20.80
CA THR A 527 -1.48 3.37 21.49
C THR A 527 0.02 3.38 21.25
N LYS A 528 0.52 4.28 20.38
CA LYS A 528 1.93 4.30 19.93
C LYS A 528 2.38 2.97 19.31
N CYS A 529 1.47 2.31 18.60
CA CYS A 529 1.77 1.07 17.90
C CYS A 529 2.49 1.37 16.58
N HIS A 530 3.78 1.05 16.50
CA HIS A 530 4.61 1.16 15.29
C HIS A 530 4.65 -0.13 14.47
N GLY A 531 3.89 -1.14 14.87
CA GLY A 531 3.82 -2.44 14.23
C GLY A 531 3.05 -2.45 12.92
N TYR A 532 2.73 -3.65 12.46
CA TYR A 532 1.91 -3.89 11.29
C TYR A 532 0.53 -3.23 11.42
N ASN A 533 0.10 -2.54 10.37
CA ASN A 533 -1.21 -1.86 10.35
C ASN A 533 -1.85 -1.98 8.97
N ILE A 534 -3.02 -2.60 8.87
CA ILE A 534 -3.75 -2.80 7.62
C ILE A 534 -5.26 -2.70 7.85
N THR A 535 -5.98 -2.28 6.81
CA THR A 535 -7.45 -2.24 6.78
C THR A 535 -7.97 -3.03 5.60
N TYR A 536 -8.87 -3.96 5.86
CA TYR A 536 -9.58 -4.77 4.86
C TYR A 536 -10.90 -4.12 4.48
N THR A 537 -11.16 -4.02 3.16
CA THR A 537 -12.32 -3.31 2.60
C THR A 537 -13.03 -4.15 1.54
N GLN A 538 -13.20 -5.46 1.78
CA GLN A 538 -13.84 -6.41 0.87
C GLN A 538 -15.33 -6.63 1.18
N GLY A 539 -16.06 -5.58 1.55
CA GLY A 539 -17.47 -5.68 1.94
C GLY A 539 -17.63 -6.59 3.16
N GLU A 540 -18.66 -7.41 3.18
CA GLU A 540 -18.97 -8.30 4.32
C GLU A 540 -17.86 -9.31 4.64
N LYS A 541 -16.99 -9.64 3.66
CA LYS A 541 -15.83 -10.51 3.88
C LYS A 541 -14.65 -9.84 4.57
N SER A 542 -14.70 -8.53 4.78
CA SER A 542 -13.58 -7.75 5.35
C SER A 542 -13.13 -8.30 6.70
N PHE A 543 -14.05 -8.66 7.58
CA PHE A 543 -13.72 -9.16 8.91
C PHE A 543 -13.11 -10.57 8.88
N GLU A 544 -13.56 -11.42 7.96
CA GLU A 544 -12.98 -12.75 7.75
C GLU A 544 -11.51 -12.63 7.33
N TRP A 545 -11.22 -11.74 6.38
CA TRP A 545 -9.86 -11.44 5.95
C TRP A 545 -9.00 -10.90 7.10
N ALA A 546 -9.54 -9.98 7.90
CA ALA A 546 -8.83 -9.42 9.04
C ALA A 546 -8.47 -10.48 10.10
N LEU A 547 -9.39 -11.39 10.41
CA LEU A 547 -9.14 -12.51 11.33
C LEU A 547 -8.11 -13.50 10.78
N ARG A 548 -8.18 -13.81 9.49
CA ARG A 548 -7.21 -14.69 8.81
C ARG A 548 -5.80 -14.10 8.88
N ASP A 549 -5.68 -12.80 8.61
CA ASP A 549 -4.40 -12.09 8.67
C ASP A 549 -3.83 -12.04 10.09
N ALA A 550 -4.65 -11.69 11.08
CA ALA A 550 -4.22 -11.65 12.48
C ALA A 550 -3.73 -13.03 12.97
N ARG A 551 -4.42 -14.11 12.60
CA ARG A 551 -3.99 -15.48 12.92
C ARG A 551 -2.69 -15.84 12.22
N ARG A 552 -2.49 -15.38 10.98
CA ARG A 552 -1.23 -15.59 10.26
C ARG A 552 -0.09 -14.87 10.97
N LEU A 553 -0.23 -13.61 11.38
CA LEU A 553 0.79 -12.86 12.11
C LEU A 553 1.21 -13.60 13.39
N ILE A 554 0.26 -14.17 14.12
CA ILE A 554 0.54 -14.96 15.34
C ILE A 554 1.22 -16.28 15.02
N SER A 555 0.69 -17.05 14.06
CA SER A 555 1.21 -18.38 13.71
C SER A 555 2.62 -18.33 13.13
N THR A 556 2.97 -17.25 12.44
CA THR A 556 4.29 -17.01 11.87
C THR A 556 5.26 -16.34 12.84
N GLY A 557 4.80 -15.97 14.05
CA GLY A 557 5.61 -15.30 15.06
C GLY A 557 5.95 -13.85 14.73
N GLN A 558 5.21 -13.23 13.82
CA GLN A 558 5.37 -11.81 13.48
C GLN A 558 4.74 -10.88 14.53
N ALA A 559 3.78 -11.39 15.31
CA ALA A 559 3.16 -10.71 16.42
C ALA A 559 2.80 -11.72 17.53
N GLU A 560 2.85 -11.29 18.79
CA GLU A 560 2.36 -12.05 19.94
C GLU A 560 0.92 -11.64 20.30
N ASN A 561 0.59 -10.35 20.09
CA ASN A 561 -0.71 -9.77 20.37
C ASN A 561 -1.18 -8.94 19.18
N VAL A 562 -2.37 -9.24 18.67
CA VAL A 562 -2.97 -8.52 17.54
C VAL A 562 -4.32 -7.95 17.94
N LEU A 563 -4.50 -6.65 17.76
CA LEU A 563 -5.81 -6.02 17.83
C LEU A 563 -6.51 -6.16 16.49
N VAL A 564 -7.67 -6.81 16.49
CA VAL A 564 -8.53 -6.95 15.31
C VAL A 564 -9.80 -6.14 15.52
N GLY A 565 -10.09 -5.22 14.59
CA GLY A 565 -11.28 -4.37 14.65
C GLY A 565 -12.22 -4.59 13.47
N TRP A 566 -13.53 -4.57 13.73
CA TRP A 566 -14.57 -4.46 12.71
C TRP A 566 -15.46 -3.27 13.04
N HIS A 567 -15.47 -2.28 12.15
CA HIS A 567 -16.09 -0.99 12.41
C HIS A 567 -16.87 -0.54 11.18
N ASP A 568 -18.19 -0.43 11.31
CA ASP A 568 -19.09 -0.04 10.23
C ASP A 568 -20.20 0.89 10.69
N GLU A 569 -20.68 1.68 9.75
CA GLU A 569 -21.95 2.39 9.87
C GLU A 569 -23.03 1.57 9.17
N THR A 570 -24.17 1.41 9.83
CA THR A 570 -25.32 0.65 9.29
C THR A 570 -26.20 1.52 8.40
N ASP A 571 -27.02 0.91 7.54
CA ASP A 571 -27.87 1.61 6.57
C ASP A 571 -28.90 2.54 7.21
N ASP A 572 -29.32 2.25 8.45
CA ASP A 572 -30.25 3.05 9.24
C ASP A 572 -29.56 4.20 10.02
N GLY A 573 -28.28 4.44 9.79
CA GLY A 573 -27.48 5.45 10.48
C GLY A 573 -27.01 5.05 11.88
N GLY A 574 -27.14 3.77 12.23
CA GLY A 574 -26.54 3.16 13.40
C GLY A 574 -25.03 2.95 13.25
N ILE A 575 -24.42 2.40 14.28
CA ILE A 575 -23.01 2.03 14.31
C ILE A 575 -22.85 0.60 14.79
N PHE A 576 -21.88 -0.10 14.24
CA PHE A 576 -21.38 -1.37 14.75
C PHE A 576 -19.86 -1.28 14.91
N SER A 577 -19.37 -1.63 16.08
CA SER A 577 -17.94 -1.66 16.35
C SER A 577 -17.59 -2.81 17.26
N ARG A 578 -16.69 -3.67 16.82
CA ARG A 578 -16.18 -4.82 17.57
C ARG A 578 -14.66 -4.83 17.53
N SER A 579 -14.03 -5.01 18.67
CA SER A 579 -12.57 -5.15 18.76
C SER A 579 -12.20 -6.39 19.58
N LEU A 580 -11.31 -7.19 19.01
CA LEU A 580 -10.77 -8.40 19.60
C LEU A 580 -9.29 -8.22 19.88
N ILE A 581 -8.78 -8.84 20.95
CA ILE A 581 -7.36 -9.10 21.13
C ILE A 581 -7.11 -10.60 20.94
N LEU A 582 -6.32 -10.91 19.91
CA LEU A 582 -5.79 -12.25 19.69
C LEU A 582 -4.40 -12.32 20.31
N ARG A 583 -4.12 -13.38 21.05
CA ARG A 583 -2.81 -13.65 21.68
C ARG A 583 -2.31 -15.04 21.25
N LYS A 584 -0.98 -15.16 21.14
CA LYS A 584 -0.27 -16.41 20.83
C LYS A 584 -0.57 -17.49 21.86
#